data_81c31d52837b0d09fdb906d4c22c8f92
#
_entry.id   81c31d52837b0d09fdb906d4c22c8f92
#
_cell.length_a   1.000
_cell.length_b   1.000
_cell.length_c   1.000
_cell.angle_alpha   90.00
_cell.angle_beta   90.00
_cell.angle_gamma   90.00
#
_symmetry.space_group_name_H-M   'P 1'
#
loop_
_entity.id
_entity.type
_entity.pdbx_description
1 polymer ?
#
loop_
_entity_poly.entity_id
_entity_poly.type
_entity_poly.pdbx_seq_one_letter_code
_entity_poly.pdbx_strand_id
1 'polypeptide(L)'
;MKKRIIGFDLARAYAIFGMFIVNFNIVFGKDDNSFMGNFLKLFSGHSSTVFVMLAGMGVALMTNRTQEYTAEDRKRLRATILKRAAFLFVFGVLFYLWWPADILHLYGGYMSIGALLVFMDKKYYLIAAAVTVAVFHLLLLFIPYETGWDFGSLQYLDFWTVKGFLRNTFYNGWNPVFPWFAYFAVGLYLGRQDWTQKQTQRKMFITGLILFVFIEIIRFISMYLDLSSEVMEFIHADYIPPFLPFVINTISFGMMLIAAFMYVSQYISNKQWAIYLAKTGQMTFTHYVSHLTIGLVILALLRGDYYSGELGGQPPLQPVYILLFSVGYFIISIYFSIFWSKKFKQGPLEMLMRKISN
;
A
#
# COMPACT_ATOMS: atom_id res chain seq x y z
N MET A 1 19.29 -9.09 21.91
CA MET A 1 18.51 -8.81 20.69
C MET A 1 17.07 -8.50 21.09
N LYS A 2 16.50 -7.34 20.73
CA LYS A 2 15.06 -7.07 20.95
C LYS A 2 14.24 -8.10 20.18
N LYS A 3 13.30 -8.76 20.86
CA LYS A 3 12.40 -9.75 20.24
C LYS A 3 11.62 -9.08 19.11
N ARG A 4 11.64 -9.65 17.90
CA ARG A 4 10.92 -9.11 16.73
C ARG A 4 9.40 -9.11 17.01
N ILE A 5 8.76 -8.01 16.77
CA ILE A 5 7.31 -7.89 16.95
C ILE A 5 6.65 -8.38 15.66
N ILE A 6 6.00 -9.55 15.71
CA ILE A 6 5.40 -10.17 14.50
C ILE A 6 4.14 -9.44 14.01
N GLY A 7 3.54 -8.56 14.81
CA GLY A 7 2.33 -7.83 14.44
C GLY A 7 2.45 -7.03 13.14
N PHE A 8 3.61 -6.41 12.90
CA PHE A 8 3.87 -5.70 11.64
C PHE A 8 3.98 -6.66 10.44
N ASP A 9 4.56 -7.83 10.65
CA ASP A 9 4.69 -8.82 9.58
C ASP A 9 3.32 -9.45 9.27
N LEU A 10 2.45 -9.63 10.28
CA LEU A 10 1.06 -10.07 10.08
C LEU A 10 0.23 -9.02 9.33
N ALA A 11 0.38 -7.73 9.68
CA ALA A 11 -0.26 -6.64 8.93
C ALA A 11 0.20 -6.57 7.47
N ARG A 12 1.48 -6.84 7.19
CA ARG A 12 2.00 -6.94 5.81
C ARG A 12 1.41 -8.15 5.07
N ALA A 13 1.28 -9.30 5.75
CA ALA A 13 0.65 -10.49 5.15
C ALA A 13 -0.81 -10.23 4.79
N TYR A 14 -1.55 -9.52 5.63
CA TYR A 14 -2.90 -9.06 5.32
C TYR A 14 -2.92 -8.12 4.11
N ALA A 15 -2.06 -7.09 4.10
CA ALA A 15 -2.02 -6.12 3.01
C ALA A 15 -1.70 -6.78 1.66
N ILE A 16 -0.74 -7.73 1.62
CA ILE A 16 -0.42 -8.43 0.36
C ILE A 16 -1.54 -9.37 -0.08
N PHE A 17 -2.24 -10.02 0.85
CA PHE A 17 -3.44 -10.80 0.52
C PHE A 17 -4.53 -9.94 -0.11
N GLY A 18 -4.81 -8.77 0.47
CA GLY A 18 -5.76 -7.83 -0.09
C GLY A 18 -5.35 -7.30 -1.47
N MET A 19 -4.04 -7.09 -1.70
CA MET A 19 -3.54 -6.72 -3.02
C MET A 19 -3.73 -7.83 -4.06
N PHE A 20 -3.66 -9.12 -3.67
CA PHE A 20 -4.01 -10.22 -4.58
C PHE A 20 -5.48 -10.12 -5.02
N ILE A 21 -6.39 -9.91 -4.06
CA ILE A 21 -7.82 -9.75 -4.36
C ILE A 21 -8.03 -8.58 -5.32
N VAL A 22 -7.50 -7.40 -4.99
CA VAL A 22 -7.72 -6.18 -5.78
C VAL A 22 -7.15 -6.32 -7.18
N ASN A 23 -5.92 -6.80 -7.32
CA ASN A 23 -5.24 -6.84 -8.61
C ASN A 23 -5.78 -7.97 -9.52
N PHE A 24 -6.18 -9.12 -8.98
CA PHE A 24 -6.87 -10.13 -9.76
C PHE A 24 -8.28 -9.67 -10.17
N ASN A 25 -8.95 -8.91 -9.28
CA ASN A 25 -10.28 -8.38 -9.58
C ASN A 25 -10.25 -7.29 -10.65
N ILE A 26 -9.26 -6.39 -10.66
CA ILE A 26 -9.16 -5.33 -11.66
C ILE A 26 -8.90 -5.86 -13.07
N VAL A 27 -8.20 -7.00 -13.20
CA VAL A 27 -7.90 -7.61 -14.50
C VAL A 27 -9.03 -8.53 -14.96
N PHE A 28 -9.51 -9.40 -14.09
CA PHE A 28 -10.40 -10.51 -14.45
C PHE A 28 -11.75 -10.48 -13.76
N GLY A 29 -11.98 -9.56 -12.83
CA GLY A 29 -13.19 -9.52 -12.04
C GLY A 29 -14.36 -8.84 -12.74
N LYS A 30 -15.55 -9.16 -12.28
CA LYS A 30 -16.78 -8.45 -12.60
C LYS A 30 -17.07 -7.43 -11.52
N ASP A 31 -17.25 -6.18 -11.91
CA ASP A 31 -17.81 -5.19 -10.98
C ASP A 31 -19.32 -5.44 -10.84
N ASP A 32 -19.73 -5.89 -9.68
CA ASP A 32 -21.13 -6.09 -9.34
C ASP A 32 -21.42 -5.70 -7.87
N ASN A 33 -22.71 -5.53 -7.57
CA ASN A 33 -23.19 -5.19 -6.24
C ASN A 33 -23.69 -6.41 -5.44
N SER A 34 -23.26 -7.63 -5.85
CA SER A 34 -23.52 -8.82 -5.06
C SER A 34 -22.84 -8.74 -3.68
N PHE A 35 -23.29 -9.55 -2.73
CA PHE A 35 -22.62 -9.65 -1.42
C PHE A 35 -21.12 -9.91 -1.58
N MET A 36 -20.73 -10.80 -2.48
CA MET A 36 -19.33 -11.13 -2.72
C MET A 36 -18.58 -9.99 -3.41
N GLY A 37 -19.19 -9.30 -4.38
CA GLY A 37 -18.62 -8.11 -5.03
C GLY A 37 -18.35 -7.02 -4.01
N ASN A 38 -19.32 -6.71 -3.16
CA ASN A 38 -19.16 -5.73 -2.08
C ASN A 38 -18.09 -6.15 -1.06
N PHE A 39 -17.99 -7.46 -0.77
CA PHE A 39 -16.91 -7.97 0.09
C PHE A 39 -15.52 -7.73 -0.52
N LEU A 40 -15.33 -7.97 -1.83
CA LEU A 40 -14.05 -7.68 -2.49
C LEU A 40 -13.73 -6.19 -2.52
N LYS A 41 -14.74 -5.33 -2.68
CA LYS A 41 -14.57 -3.86 -2.63
C LYS A 41 -14.00 -3.36 -1.28
N LEU A 42 -14.20 -4.09 -0.16
CA LEU A 42 -13.59 -3.73 1.13
C LEU A 42 -12.05 -3.73 1.12
N PHE A 43 -11.43 -4.42 0.18
CA PHE A 43 -9.97 -4.44 0.03
C PHE A 43 -9.46 -3.33 -0.89
N SER A 44 -10.32 -2.77 -1.74
CA SER A 44 -9.98 -1.70 -2.68
C SER A 44 -9.50 -0.44 -1.92
N GLY A 45 -8.36 0.09 -2.32
CA GLY A 45 -7.72 1.21 -1.63
C GLY A 45 -7.13 0.87 -0.26
N HIS A 46 -7.85 0.15 0.59
CA HIS A 46 -7.41 -0.16 1.96
C HIS A 46 -6.12 -1.00 2.01
N SER A 47 -5.98 -1.99 1.14
CA SER A 47 -4.81 -2.87 1.15
C SER A 47 -3.53 -2.15 0.72
N SER A 48 -3.60 -1.34 -0.34
CA SER A 48 -2.45 -0.55 -0.82
C SER A 48 -2.06 0.56 0.15
N THR A 49 -3.02 1.25 0.75
CA THR A 49 -2.75 2.31 1.75
C THR A 49 -2.09 1.75 3.00
N VAL A 50 -2.58 0.61 3.54
CA VAL A 50 -1.92 -0.10 4.66
C VAL A 50 -0.51 -0.51 4.28
N PHE A 51 -0.31 -0.99 3.06
CA PHE A 51 1.01 -1.41 2.59
C PHE A 51 1.99 -0.23 2.51
N VAL A 52 1.56 0.95 2.02
CA VAL A 52 2.36 2.19 2.01
C VAL A 52 2.67 2.67 3.42
N MET A 53 1.70 2.64 4.35
CA MET A 53 1.93 2.98 5.75
C MET A 53 2.98 2.07 6.40
N LEU A 54 2.89 0.75 6.17
CA LEU A 54 3.86 -0.22 6.69
C LEU A 54 5.25 -0.06 6.08
N ALA A 55 5.38 0.45 4.85
CA ALA A 55 6.67 0.81 4.25
C ALA A 55 7.29 2.02 4.97
N GLY A 56 6.52 3.08 5.23
CA GLY A 56 6.96 4.22 6.03
C GLY A 56 7.39 3.81 7.44
N MET A 57 6.60 2.96 8.11
CA MET A 57 6.98 2.36 9.40
C MET A 57 8.30 1.59 9.31
N GLY A 58 8.50 0.81 8.24
CA GLY A 58 9.74 0.06 8.01
C GLY A 58 10.96 0.98 7.92
N VAL A 59 10.87 2.09 7.22
CA VAL A 59 11.94 3.10 7.12
C VAL A 59 12.19 3.76 8.48
N ALA A 60 11.14 4.13 9.22
CA ALA A 60 11.29 4.66 10.58
C ALA A 60 11.99 3.69 11.51
N LEU A 61 11.60 2.40 11.48
CA LEU A 61 12.20 1.35 12.33
C LEU A 61 13.67 1.08 12.00
N MET A 62 14.09 1.23 10.74
CA MET A 62 15.52 1.12 10.36
C MET A 62 16.37 2.20 11.03
N THR A 63 15.79 3.34 11.35
CA THR A 63 16.47 4.51 11.93
C THR A 63 16.06 4.77 13.38
N ASN A 64 15.46 3.80 14.07
CA ASN A 64 14.98 3.92 15.46
C ASN A 64 15.96 3.24 16.41
N ARG A 65 17.09 3.90 16.72
CA ARG A 65 18.04 3.45 17.76
C ARG A 65 17.81 4.21 19.06
N THR A 66 18.18 3.59 20.16
CA THR A 66 18.17 4.19 21.51
C THR A 66 19.34 5.15 21.76
N GLN A 67 20.38 5.10 20.92
CA GLN A 67 21.56 5.98 20.98
C GLN A 67 21.46 7.08 19.95
N GLU A 68 22.02 8.24 20.25
CA GLU A 68 22.12 9.35 19.31
C GLU A 68 22.96 8.95 18.09
N TYR A 69 22.50 9.36 16.91
CA TYR A 69 23.20 9.13 15.67
C TYR A 69 24.27 10.20 15.44
N THR A 70 25.49 9.77 15.11
CA THR A 70 26.50 10.67 14.57
C THR A 70 26.07 11.21 13.20
N ALA A 71 26.69 12.29 12.73
CA ALA A 71 26.47 12.80 11.38
C ALA A 71 26.75 11.73 10.30
N GLU A 72 27.79 10.92 10.52
CA GLU A 72 28.19 9.82 9.63
C GLU A 72 27.14 8.70 9.61
N ASP A 73 26.58 8.31 10.77
CA ASP A 73 25.50 7.33 10.84
C ASP A 73 24.27 7.81 10.07
N ARG A 74 23.89 9.07 10.23
CA ARG A 74 22.75 9.67 9.49
C ARG A 74 22.98 9.65 8.00
N LYS A 75 24.19 10.04 7.54
CA LYS A 75 24.58 10.02 6.13
C LYS A 75 24.50 8.61 5.55
N ARG A 76 25.08 7.62 6.25
CA ARG A 76 25.07 6.22 5.83
C ARG A 76 23.65 5.64 5.74
N LEU A 77 22.80 5.91 6.73
CA LEU A 77 21.42 5.43 6.73
C LEU A 77 20.58 6.07 5.64
N ARG A 78 20.73 7.40 5.42
CA ARG A 78 20.09 8.08 4.29
C ARG A 78 20.54 7.49 2.95
N ALA A 79 21.82 7.28 2.76
CA ALA A 79 22.35 6.65 1.55
C ALA A 79 21.77 5.26 1.33
N THR A 80 21.65 4.44 2.38
CA THR A 80 21.01 3.12 2.28
C THR A 80 19.52 3.22 1.87
N ILE A 81 18.77 4.18 2.45
CA ILE A 81 17.37 4.39 2.08
C ILE A 81 17.27 4.86 0.62
N LEU A 82 18.11 5.81 0.21
CA LEU A 82 18.13 6.35 -1.16
C LEU A 82 18.52 5.29 -2.20
N LYS A 83 19.50 4.41 -1.90
CA LYS A 83 19.84 3.30 -2.78
C LYS A 83 18.66 2.33 -2.97
N ARG A 84 17.91 2.02 -1.90
CA ARG A 84 16.69 1.21 -2.00
C ARG A 84 15.59 1.92 -2.77
N ALA A 85 15.43 3.22 -2.54
CA ALA A 85 14.50 4.05 -3.29
C ALA A 85 14.82 4.03 -4.79
N ALA A 86 16.08 4.24 -5.17
CA ALA A 86 16.54 4.20 -6.55
C ALA A 86 16.32 2.81 -7.19
N PHE A 87 16.61 1.74 -6.44
CA PHE A 87 16.35 0.37 -6.91
C PHE A 87 14.86 0.16 -7.21
N LEU A 88 13.97 0.50 -6.27
CA LEU A 88 12.53 0.34 -6.45
C LEU A 88 11.99 1.24 -7.57
N PHE A 89 12.53 2.45 -7.70
CA PHE A 89 12.14 3.37 -8.76
C PHE A 89 12.47 2.81 -10.14
N VAL A 90 13.72 2.40 -10.36
CA VAL A 90 14.15 1.85 -11.64
C VAL A 90 13.43 0.53 -11.94
N PHE A 91 13.33 -0.36 -10.94
CA PHE A 91 12.61 -1.62 -11.09
C PHE A 91 11.13 -1.38 -11.43
N GLY A 92 10.46 -0.47 -10.74
CA GLY A 92 9.06 -0.15 -10.97
C GLY A 92 8.80 0.50 -12.33
N VAL A 93 9.66 1.42 -12.79
CA VAL A 93 9.54 2.00 -14.15
C VAL A 93 9.67 0.91 -15.23
N LEU A 94 10.59 -0.03 -15.06
CA LEU A 94 10.71 -1.18 -15.97
C LEU A 94 9.50 -2.12 -15.84
N PHE A 95 9.01 -2.32 -14.62
CA PHE A 95 7.87 -3.18 -14.35
C PHE A 95 6.54 -2.59 -14.87
N TYR A 96 6.47 -1.27 -15.06
CA TYR A 96 5.33 -0.58 -15.66
C TYR A 96 5.00 -1.09 -17.08
N LEU A 97 5.99 -1.59 -17.82
CA LEU A 97 5.78 -2.23 -19.13
C LEU A 97 4.92 -3.49 -19.04
N TRP A 98 4.93 -4.16 -17.91
CA TRP A 98 4.13 -5.35 -17.64
C TRP A 98 2.85 -5.03 -16.84
N TRP A 99 2.93 -4.09 -15.91
CA TRP A 99 1.87 -3.74 -14.98
C TRP A 99 1.70 -2.22 -14.91
N PRO A 100 0.75 -1.62 -15.67
CA PRO A 100 0.56 -0.16 -15.71
C PRO A 100 0.14 0.46 -14.38
N ALA A 101 -0.50 -0.31 -13.48
CA ALA A 101 -0.84 0.14 -12.13
C ALA A 101 0.30 -0.10 -11.11
N ASP A 102 1.58 -0.01 -11.56
CA ASP A 102 2.73 -0.24 -10.70
C ASP A 102 2.86 0.82 -9.60
N ILE A 103 3.10 0.34 -8.38
CA ILE A 103 3.34 1.18 -7.20
C ILE A 103 4.83 1.28 -6.82
N LEU A 104 5.70 0.43 -7.38
CA LEU A 104 7.10 0.32 -6.92
C LEU A 104 7.93 1.56 -7.25
N HIS A 105 7.76 2.15 -8.45
CA HIS A 105 8.45 3.40 -8.78
C HIS A 105 8.00 4.55 -7.87
N LEU A 106 6.72 4.57 -7.48
CA LEU A 106 6.17 5.54 -6.53
C LEU A 106 6.71 5.31 -5.11
N TYR A 107 6.91 4.05 -4.70
CA TYR A 107 7.64 3.73 -3.46
C TYR A 107 9.05 4.30 -3.46
N GLY A 108 9.75 4.23 -4.60
CA GLY A 108 11.03 4.91 -4.79
C GLY A 108 10.92 6.41 -4.51
N GLY A 109 9.86 7.06 -5.03
CA GLY A 109 9.54 8.47 -4.77
C GLY A 109 9.28 8.74 -3.28
N TYR A 110 8.37 7.96 -2.65
CA TYR A 110 8.05 8.14 -1.22
C TYR A 110 9.27 7.93 -0.33
N MET A 111 10.07 6.89 -0.58
CA MET A 111 11.28 6.63 0.20
C MET A 111 12.33 7.73 0.02
N SER A 112 12.44 8.33 -1.16
CA SER A 112 13.37 9.45 -1.42
C SER A 112 12.98 10.68 -0.60
N ILE A 113 11.70 11.06 -0.58
CA ILE A 113 11.19 12.15 0.26
C ILE A 113 11.34 11.77 1.74
N GLY A 114 10.99 10.54 2.11
CA GLY A 114 11.12 10.02 3.48
C GLY A 114 12.56 10.05 4.00
N ALA A 115 13.57 9.82 3.15
CA ALA A 115 14.98 9.90 3.53
C ALA A 115 15.41 11.32 3.96
N LEU A 116 14.75 12.36 3.44
CA LEU A 116 14.99 13.74 3.87
C LEU A 116 14.39 13.99 5.26
N LEU A 117 13.22 13.41 5.52
CA LEU A 117 12.45 13.64 6.74
C LEU A 117 12.87 12.74 7.91
N VAL A 118 13.45 11.57 7.66
CA VAL A 118 13.58 10.45 8.62
C VAL A 118 14.28 10.78 9.93
N PHE A 119 15.11 11.85 9.99
CA PHE A 119 15.77 12.32 11.22
C PHE A 119 15.16 13.60 11.80
N MET A 120 14.02 14.03 11.26
CA MET A 120 13.28 15.17 11.80
C MET A 120 12.36 14.73 12.95
N ASP A 121 11.86 15.68 13.73
CA ASP A 121 10.85 15.40 14.76
C ASP A 121 9.58 14.84 14.13
N LYS A 122 8.95 13.91 14.86
CA LYS A 122 7.73 13.20 14.40
C LYS A 122 6.57 14.12 13.99
N LYS A 123 6.50 15.36 14.50
CA LYS A 123 5.49 16.35 14.08
C LYS A 123 5.60 16.72 12.61
N TYR A 124 6.83 16.76 12.06
CA TYR A 124 7.05 17.10 10.65
C TYR A 124 6.54 16.03 9.69
N TYR A 125 6.41 14.76 10.14
CA TYR A 125 5.79 13.71 9.31
C TYR A 125 4.30 13.99 9.10
N LEU A 126 3.59 14.42 10.16
CA LEU A 126 2.17 14.77 10.05
C LEU A 126 1.95 16.06 9.25
N ILE A 127 2.85 17.04 9.41
CA ILE A 127 2.83 18.26 8.58
C ILE A 127 3.06 17.90 7.11
N ALA A 128 4.04 17.06 6.81
CA ALA A 128 4.30 16.61 5.44
C ALA A 128 3.10 15.84 4.85
N ALA A 129 2.43 15.01 5.65
CA ALA A 129 1.19 14.35 5.23
C ALA A 129 0.09 15.36 4.88
N ALA A 130 -0.16 16.35 5.75
CA ALA A 130 -1.16 17.38 5.50
C ALA A 130 -0.81 18.25 4.26
N VAL A 131 0.44 18.65 4.13
CA VAL A 131 0.93 19.42 2.96
C VAL A 131 0.73 18.63 1.67
N THR A 132 1.05 17.35 1.67
CA THR A 132 0.90 16.49 0.49
C THR A 132 -0.56 16.41 0.02
N VAL A 133 -1.49 16.26 0.97
CA VAL A 133 -2.93 16.25 0.65
C VAL A 133 -3.40 17.63 0.18
N ALA A 134 -2.96 18.71 0.82
CA ALA A 134 -3.30 20.06 0.42
C ALA A 134 -2.79 20.39 -1.00
N VAL A 135 -1.56 19.99 -1.33
CA VAL A 135 -0.99 20.16 -2.68
C VAL A 135 -1.82 19.40 -3.72
N PHE A 136 -2.27 18.18 -3.43
CA PHE A 136 -3.14 17.44 -4.32
C PHE A 136 -4.44 18.23 -4.65
N HIS A 137 -5.12 18.74 -3.63
CA HIS A 137 -6.35 19.51 -3.83
C HIS A 137 -6.12 20.84 -4.53
N LEU A 138 -4.96 21.47 -4.32
CA LEU A 138 -4.58 22.66 -5.09
C LEU A 138 -4.32 22.33 -6.55
N LEU A 139 -3.68 21.22 -6.86
CA LEU A 139 -3.44 20.79 -8.25
C LEU A 139 -4.75 20.51 -9.01
N LEU A 140 -5.76 19.98 -8.33
CA LEU A 140 -7.11 19.77 -8.92
C LEU A 140 -7.75 21.06 -9.43
N LEU A 141 -7.41 22.22 -8.86
CA LEU A 141 -7.94 23.53 -9.32
C LEU A 141 -7.33 23.99 -10.65
N PHE A 142 -6.16 23.45 -11.03
CA PHE A 142 -5.41 23.91 -12.20
C PHE A 142 -5.28 22.87 -13.31
N ILE A 143 -5.36 21.58 -12.96
CA ILE A 143 -5.13 20.47 -13.88
C ILE A 143 -6.30 19.51 -13.77
N PRO A 144 -7.11 19.32 -14.82
CA PRO A 144 -8.17 18.30 -14.81
C PRO A 144 -7.57 16.92 -14.48
N TYR A 145 -8.24 16.18 -13.58
CA TYR A 145 -7.70 14.90 -13.08
C TYR A 145 -7.63 13.85 -14.19
N GLU A 146 -8.52 13.91 -15.17
CA GLU A 146 -8.63 12.98 -16.29
C GLU A 146 -7.48 13.13 -17.31
N THR A 147 -6.69 14.21 -17.20
CA THR A 147 -5.62 14.50 -18.17
C THR A 147 -4.64 13.34 -18.29
N GLY A 148 -4.52 12.77 -19.48
CA GLY A 148 -3.65 11.63 -19.79
C GLY A 148 -4.27 10.26 -19.53
N TRP A 149 -5.47 10.18 -18.95
CA TRP A 149 -6.18 8.93 -18.74
C TRP A 149 -7.11 8.57 -19.90
N ASP A 150 -7.15 7.30 -20.23
CA ASP A 150 -8.31 6.64 -20.82
C ASP A 150 -8.93 5.74 -19.76
N PHE A 151 -9.97 6.23 -19.10
CA PHE A 151 -10.66 5.46 -18.05
C PHE A 151 -11.45 4.27 -18.60
N GLY A 152 -11.75 4.24 -19.91
CA GLY A 152 -12.42 3.09 -20.52
C GLY A 152 -11.54 1.85 -20.55
N SER A 153 -10.25 2.02 -20.85
CA SER A 153 -9.23 0.96 -20.85
C SER A 153 -8.35 0.95 -19.59
N LEU A 154 -8.55 1.89 -18.67
CA LEU A 154 -7.71 2.11 -17.48
C LEU A 154 -6.22 2.33 -17.82
N GLN A 155 -5.94 2.94 -18.99
CA GLN A 155 -4.59 3.22 -19.47
C GLN A 155 -4.22 4.69 -19.32
N TYR A 156 -2.93 4.92 -19.03
CA TYR A 156 -2.35 6.26 -19.00
C TYR A 156 -1.58 6.49 -20.30
N LEU A 157 -2.18 7.27 -21.22
CA LEU A 157 -1.81 7.31 -22.63
C LEU A 157 -0.42 7.87 -22.92
N ASP A 158 0.04 8.86 -22.15
CA ASP A 158 1.28 9.57 -22.40
C ASP A 158 2.35 9.37 -21.32
N PHE A 159 2.27 8.26 -20.57
CA PHE A 159 3.21 7.94 -19.49
C PHE A 159 4.68 8.05 -19.93
N TRP A 160 5.01 7.64 -21.15
CA TRP A 160 6.37 7.62 -21.66
C TRP A 160 6.86 8.98 -22.22
N THR A 161 6.08 10.05 -22.07
CA THR A 161 6.55 11.42 -22.26
C THR A 161 7.02 12.02 -20.94
N VAL A 162 7.95 12.98 -20.95
CA VAL A 162 8.41 13.65 -19.72
C VAL A 162 7.24 14.30 -18.97
N LYS A 163 6.33 14.98 -19.69
CA LYS A 163 5.17 15.64 -19.09
C LYS A 163 4.19 14.62 -18.49
N GLY A 164 3.87 13.57 -19.22
CA GLY A 164 2.97 12.51 -18.76
C GLY A 164 3.56 11.74 -17.59
N PHE A 165 4.85 11.39 -17.64
CA PHE A 165 5.55 10.72 -16.55
C PHE A 165 5.53 11.54 -15.25
N LEU A 166 5.86 12.83 -15.31
CA LEU A 166 5.85 13.70 -14.14
C LEU A 166 4.42 13.86 -13.59
N ARG A 167 3.44 14.06 -14.47
CA ARG A 167 2.04 14.20 -14.06
C ARG A 167 1.51 12.90 -13.42
N ASN A 168 1.75 11.74 -14.03
CA ASN A 168 1.39 10.44 -13.47
C ASN A 168 2.06 10.20 -12.11
N THR A 169 3.37 10.42 -12.02
CA THR A 169 4.15 10.17 -10.80
C THR A 169 3.74 11.08 -9.64
N PHE A 170 3.46 12.36 -9.92
CA PHE A 170 3.25 13.32 -8.84
C PHE A 170 1.77 13.66 -8.57
N TYR A 171 0.87 13.53 -9.54
CA TYR A 171 -0.46 14.09 -9.41
C TYR A 171 -1.61 13.08 -9.63
N ASN A 172 -1.73 12.49 -10.82
CA ASN A 172 -2.94 11.74 -11.18
C ASN A 172 -2.71 10.31 -11.69
N GLY A 173 -1.58 9.68 -11.35
CA GLY A 173 -1.39 8.25 -11.58
C GLY A 173 -2.23 7.37 -10.64
N TRP A 174 -1.98 6.06 -10.66
CA TRP A 174 -2.65 5.11 -9.78
C TRP A 174 -2.43 5.39 -8.28
N ASN A 175 -1.19 5.75 -7.92
CA ASN A 175 -0.78 6.03 -6.53
C ASN A 175 0.21 7.21 -6.52
N PRO A 176 -0.17 8.41 -7.02
CA PRO A 176 0.78 9.49 -7.23
C PRO A 176 1.34 10.02 -5.91
N VAL A 177 2.50 10.68 -5.95
CA VAL A 177 3.12 11.25 -4.75
C VAL A 177 2.14 12.13 -3.99
N PHE A 178 1.36 12.96 -4.69
CA PHE A 178 0.26 13.72 -4.12
C PHE A 178 -1.08 13.00 -4.43
N PRO A 179 -1.84 12.52 -3.44
CA PRO A 179 -1.68 12.65 -1.99
C PRO A 179 -1.01 11.43 -1.29
N TRP A 180 -0.59 10.39 -2.02
CA TRP A 180 -0.21 9.09 -1.46
C TRP A 180 1.00 9.10 -0.52
N PHE A 181 1.89 10.09 -0.65
CA PHE A 181 2.98 10.24 0.32
C PHE A 181 2.44 10.48 1.75
N ALA A 182 1.22 10.98 1.92
CA ALA A 182 0.61 11.13 3.25
C ALA A 182 0.56 9.79 4.00
N TYR A 183 0.22 8.68 3.33
CA TYR A 183 0.23 7.34 3.96
C TYR A 183 1.62 6.95 4.42
N PHE A 184 2.63 7.21 3.60
CA PHE A 184 4.02 6.91 3.94
C PHE A 184 4.48 7.77 5.13
N ALA A 185 4.16 9.05 5.14
CA ALA A 185 4.50 9.98 6.22
C ALA A 185 3.80 9.63 7.54
N VAL A 186 2.52 9.27 7.50
CA VAL A 186 1.80 8.71 8.67
C VAL A 186 2.48 7.41 9.11
N GLY A 187 2.91 6.57 8.18
CA GLY A 187 3.71 5.38 8.47
C GLY A 187 5.01 5.71 9.21
N LEU A 188 5.77 6.73 8.78
CA LEU A 188 6.95 7.22 9.50
C LEU A 188 6.59 7.62 10.95
N TYR A 189 5.48 8.33 11.13
CA TYR A 189 4.99 8.73 12.46
C TYR A 189 4.67 7.52 13.32
N LEU A 190 3.91 6.55 12.80
CA LEU A 190 3.54 5.32 13.50
C LEU A 190 4.78 4.48 13.85
N GLY A 191 5.78 4.42 12.97
CA GLY A 191 7.02 3.70 13.22
C GLY A 191 7.88 4.29 14.36
N ARG A 192 7.62 5.55 14.77
CA ARG A 192 8.25 6.21 15.92
C ARG A 192 7.51 6.01 17.23
N GLN A 193 6.36 5.33 17.22
CA GLN A 193 5.61 5.04 18.44
C GLN A 193 6.17 3.79 19.14
N ASP A 194 6.05 3.75 20.47
CA ASP A 194 6.41 2.56 21.24
C ASP A 194 5.25 1.55 21.25
N TRP A 195 5.27 0.65 20.27
CA TRP A 195 4.27 -0.38 20.10
C TRP A 195 4.33 -1.52 21.13
N THR A 196 5.31 -1.54 22.04
CA THR A 196 5.36 -2.51 23.14
C THR A 196 4.35 -2.15 24.24
N GLN A 197 3.93 -0.89 24.30
CA GLN A 197 2.97 -0.39 25.28
C GLN A 197 1.53 -0.58 24.81
N LYS A 198 0.70 -1.24 25.61
CA LYS A 198 -0.74 -1.42 25.35
C LYS A 198 -1.48 -0.08 25.22
N GLN A 199 -1.04 0.94 25.97
CA GLN A 199 -1.61 2.29 25.87
C GLN A 199 -1.43 2.90 24.47
N THR A 200 -0.26 2.74 23.87
CA THR A 200 0.00 3.19 22.48
C THR A 200 -0.92 2.47 21.50
N GLN A 201 -1.03 1.14 21.60
CA GLN A 201 -1.88 0.34 20.74
C GLN A 201 -3.35 0.79 20.84
N ARG A 202 -3.86 0.91 22.09
CA ARG A 202 -5.22 1.39 22.35
C ARG A 202 -5.44 2.80 21.82
N LYS A 203 -4.50 3.73 22.06
CA LYS A 203 -4.59 5.12 21.57
C LYS A 203 -4.69 5.15 20.05
N MET A 204 -3.81 4.43 19.33
CA MET A 204 -3.83 4.41 17.87
C MET A 204 -5.12 3.78 17.32
N PHE A 205 -5.59 2.69 17.94
CA PHE A 205 -6.86 2.06 17.56
C PHE A 205 -8.05 3.01 17.76
N ILE A 206 -8.17 3.63 18.92
CA ILE A 206 -9.29 4.55 19.24
C ILE A 206 -9.24 5.80 18.34
N THR A 207 -8.05 6.38 18.13
CA THR A 207 -7.91 7.53 17.22
C THR A 207 -8.35 7.16 15.80
N GLY A 208 -7.91 6.01 15.29
CA GLY A 208 -8.35 5.51 13.99
C GLY A 208 -9.87 5.28 13.96
N LEU A 209 -10.44 4.64 14.99
CA LEU A 209 -11.87 4.38 15.07
C LEU A 209 -12.71 5.67 15.06
N ILE A 210 -12.31 6.67 15.83
CA ILE A 210 -13.02 7.96 15.88
C ILE A 210 -13.01 8.62 14.49
N LEU A 211 -11.86 8.70 13.84
CA LEU A 211 -11.73 9.32 12.53
C LEU A 211 -12.50 8.53 11.46
N PHE A 212 -12.43 7.20 11.50
CA PHE A 212 -13.17 6.33 10.59
C PHE A 212 -14.68 6.54 10.72
N VAL A 213 -15.20 6.44 11.95
CA VAL A 213 -16.63 6.62 12.25
C VAL A 213 -17.08 8.03 11.88
N PHE A 214 -16.25 9.05 12.12
CA PHE A 214 -16.55 10.42 11.74
C PHE A 214 -16.78 10.57 10.23
N ILE A 215 -15.91 9.99 9.40
CA ILE A 215 -16.10 10.01 7.94
C ILE A 215 -17.33 9.21 7.52
N GLU A 216 -17.58 8.04 8.11
CA GLU A 216 -18.76 7.23 7.78
C GLU A 216 -20.07 7.92 8.21
N ILE A 217 -20.06 8.67 9.32
CA ILE A 217 -21.22 9.51 9.71
C ILE A 217 -21.46 10.62 8.67
N ILE A 218 -20.41 11.29 8.18
CA ILE A 218 -20.55 12.32 7.14
C ILE A 218 -21.12 11.68 5.86
N ARG A 219 -20.62 10.54 5.43
CA ARG A 219 -21.13 9.78 4.29
C ARG A 219 -22.59 9.40 4.47
N PHE A 220 -22.95 8.89 5.65
CA PHE A 220 -24.32 8.50 5.96
C PHE A 220 -25.27 9.71 5.93
N ILE A 221 -24.90 10.83 6.59
CA ILE A 221 -25.74 12.03 6.62
C ILE A 221 -25.91 12.63 5.22
N SER A 222 -24.86 12.64 4.39
CA SER A 222 -24.92 13.20 3.05
C SER A 222 -25.96 12.53 2.16
N MET A 223 -26.29 11.25 2.38
CA MET A 223 -27.31 10.53 1.64
C MET A 223 -28.74 11.06 1.85
N TYR A 224 -28.95 11.85 2.91
CA TYR A 224 -30.25 12.46 3.26
C TYR A 224 -30.30 13.97 2.99
N LEU A 225 -29.24 14.53 2.41
CA LEU A 225 -29.14 15.94 2.07
C LEU A 225 -29.24 16.12 0.54
N ASP A 226 -29.85 17.18 0.10
CA ASP A 226 -29.90 17.59 -1.30
C ASP A 226 -28.59 18.32 -1.67
N LEU A 227 -27.56 17.54 -1.97
CA LEU A 227 -26.22 18.01 -2.31
C LEU A 227 -25.96 17.88 -3.80
N SER A 228 -25.11 18.75 -4.36
CA SER A 228 -24.70 18.63 -5.76
C SER A 228 -23.91 17.35 -6.01
N SER A 229 -23.88 16.88 -7.27
CA SER A 229 -23.15 15.67 -7.68
C SER A 229 -21.67 15.75 -7.33
N GLU A 230 -21.05 16.92 -7.49
CA GLU A 230 -19.64 17.14 -7.20
C GLU A 230 -19.34 17.01 -5.69
N VAL A 231 -20.24 17.51 -4.84
CA VAL A 231 -20.10 17.38 -3.37
C VAL A 231 -20.31 15.93 -2.95
N MET A 232 -21.26 15.23 -3.55
CA MET A 232 -21.47 13.79 -3.30
C MET A 232 -20.26 12.97 -3.73
N GLU A 233 -19.70 13.22 -4.90
CA GLU A 233 -18.47 12.58 -5.39
C GLU A 233 -17.29 12.83 -4.43
N PHE A 234 -17.13 14.06 -3.95
CA PHE A 234 -16.08 14.39 -2.98
C PHE A 234 -16.25 13.63 -1.66
N ILE A 235 -17.46 13.57 -1.09
CA ILE A 235 -17.74 12.92 0.19
C ILE A 235 -17.59 11.39 0.08
N HIS A 236 -18.14 10.81 -1.01
CA HIS A 236 -18.12 9.37 -1.27
C HIS A 236 -16.91 8.93 -2.09
N ALA A 237 -15.88 9.78 -2.14
CA ALA A 237 -14.66 9.50 -2.88
C ALA A 237 -14.14 8.07 -2.65
N ASP A 238 -13.67 7.49 -3.75
CA ASP A 238 -13.02 6.19 -3.79
C ASP A 238 -11.54 6.36 -4.12
N TYR A 239 -10.94 5.36 -4.68
CA TYR A 239 -9.51 5.26 -4.97
C TYR A 239 -9.02 6.30 -6.01
N ILE A 240 -9.83 6.68 -6.97
CA ILE A 240 -9.53 7.60 -8.07
C ILE A 240 -10.72 8.51 -8.34
N PRO A 241 -10.58 9.81 -8.13
CA PRO A 241 -9.51 10.54 -7.45
C PRO A 241 -9.56 10.37 -5.92
N PRO A 242 -8.39 10.29 -5.27
CA PRO A 242 -8.31 10.07 -3.82
C PRO A 242 -8.52 11.37 -3.03
N PHE A 243 -9.76 11.84 -2.96
CA PHE A 243 -10.11 13.04 -2.21
C PHE A 243 -9.90 12.90 -0.69
N LEU A 244 -9.90 14.01 0.03
CA LEU A 244 -9.61 14.06 1.46
C LEU A 244 -10.43 13.06 2.31
N PRO A 245 -11.76 12.86 2.09
CA PRO A 245 -12.51 11.87 2.88
C PRO A 245 -11.99 10.45 2.70
N PHE A 246 -11.62 10.05 1.48
CA PHE A 246 -10.99 8.75 1.21
C PHE A 246 -9.65 8.62 1.95
N VAL A 247 -8.79 9.66 1.87
CA VAL A 247 -7.48 9.64 2.52
C VAL A 247 -7.62 9.49 4.04
N ILE A 248 -8.52 10.23 4.68
CA ILE A 248 -8.76 10.13 6.12
C ILE A 248 -9.33 8.74 6.48
N ASN A 249 -10.31 8.25 5.73
CA ASN A 249 -10.94 6.95 5.96
C ASN A 249 -9.91 5.83 5.92
N THR A 250 -9.09 5.77 4.87
CA THR A 250 -8.11 4.70 4.67
C THR A 250 -6.90 4.79 5.60
N ILE A 251 -6.43 5.99 5.99
CA ILE A 251 -5.44 6.17 7.07
C ILE A 251 -6.01 5.63 8.38
N SER A 252 -7.24 5.98 8.69
CA SER A 252 -7.94 5.58 9.92
C SER A 252 -8.07 4.06 10.01
N PHE A 253 -8.52 3.43 8.93
CA PHE A 253 -8.57 1.98 8.81
C PHE A 253 -7.19 1.34 9.00
N GLY A 254 -6.16 1.87 8.35
CA GLY A 254 -4.78 1.38 8.48
C GLY A 254 -4.26 1.49 9.92
N MET A 255 -4.57 2.59 10.63
CA MET A 255 -4.21 2.75 12.04
C MET A 255 -4.89 1.70 12.92
N MET A 256 -6.20 1.48 12.74
CA MET A 256 -6.94 0.45 13.48
C MET A 256 -6.38 -0.95 13.21
N LEU A 257 -6.16 -1.28 11.95
CA LEU A 257 -5.68 -2.59 11.52
C LEU A 257 -4.29 -2.89 12.10
N ILE A 258 -3.34 -1.96 11.96
CA ILE A 258 -1.99 -2.10 12.50
C ILE A 258 -2.05 -2.25 14.01
N ALA A 259 -2.83 -1.43 14.72
CA ALA A 259 -2.99 -1.51 16.17
C ALA A 259 -3.60 -2.85 16.61
N ALA A 260 -4.60 -3.35 15.88
CA ALA A 260 -5.22 -4.65 16.13
C ALA A 260 -4.22 -5.80 15.96
N PHE A 261 -3.43 -5.82 14.88
CA PHE A 261 -2.39 -6.83 14.68
C PHE A 261 -1.30 -6.74 15.76
N MET A 262 -0.92 -5.53 16.17
CA MET A 262 0.04 -5.34 17.27
C MET A 262 -0.49 -5.89 18.60
N TYR A 263 -1.76 -5.66 18.90
CA TYR A 263 -2.40 -6.18 20.10
C TYR A 263 -2.52 -7.71 20.07
N VAL A 264 -3.12 -8.25 19.00
CA VAL A 264 -3.34 -9.70 18.85
C VAL A 264 -2.04 -10.48 18.81
N SER A 265 -0.98 -9.92 18.19
CA SER A 265 0.32 -10.57 18.08
C SER A 265 0.96 -10.94 19.43
N GLN A 266 0.60 -10.24 20.51
CA GLN A 266 1.11 -10.56 21.86
C GLN A 266 0.63 -11.94 22.36
N TYR A 267 -0.55 -12.37 21.93
CA TYR A 267 -1.17 -13.62 22.33
C TYR A 267 -0.88 -14.79 21.39
N ILE A 268 -0.57 -14.48 20.13
CA ILE A 268 -0.39 -15.52 19.09
C ILE A 268 1.06 -15.66 18.61
N SER A 269 2.00 -14.88 19.15
CA SER A 269 3.40 -14.85 18.68
C SER A 269 4.15 -16.19 18.77
N ASN A 270 3.68 -17.12 19.58
CA ASN A 270 4.21 -18.48 19.74
C ASN A 270 3.44 -19.53 18.92
N LYS A 271 2.33 -19.15 18.28
CA LYS A 271 1.54 -20.08 17.47
C LYS A 271 2.19 -20.29 16.10
N GLN A 272 2.32 -21.53 15.68
CA GLN A 272 3.02 -21.90 14.45
C GLN A 272 2.41 -21.26 13.19
N TRP A 273 1.08 -21.22 13.08
CA TRP A 273 0.40 -20.58 11.97
C TRP A 273 0.68 -19.06 11.88
N ALA A 274 0.76 -18.37 13.03
CA ALA A 274 1.07 -16.94 13.06
C ALA A 274 2.53 -16.67 12.64
N ILE A 275 3.46 -17.57 13.01
CA ILE A 275 4.84 -17.52 12.55
C ILE A 275 4.92 -17.71 11.03
N TYR A 276 4.12 -18.61 10.45
CA TYR A 276 4.09 -18.85 9.01
C TYR A 276 3.54 -17.63 8.25
N LEU A 277 2.44 -17.04 8.71
CA LEU A 277 1.92 -15.79 8.17
C LEU A 277 2.93 -14.65 8.27
N ALA A 278 3.61 -14.51 9.42
CA ALA A 278 4.64 -13.49 9.59
C ALA A 278 5.81 -13.67 8.59
N LYS A 279 6.21 -14.93 8.27
CA LYS A 279 7.22 -15.20 7.23
C LYS A 279 6.76 -14.72 5.86
N THR A 280 5.50 -14.91 5.52
CA THR A 280 4.91 -14.38 4.26
C THR A 280 4.95 -12.87 4.25
N GLY A 281 4.56 -12.20 5.34
CA GLY A 281 4.68 -10.75 5.49
C GLY A 281 6.11 -10.20 5.48
N GLN A 282 7.14 -11.04 5.64
CA GLN A 282 8.55 -10.64 5.49
C GLN A 282 9.04 -10.66 4.04
N MET A 283 8.28 -11.26 3.12
CA MET A 283 8.62 -11.46 1.71
C MET A 283 7.62 -10.72 0.79
N THR A 284 7.10 -9.58 1.25
CA THR A 284 6.01 -8.87 0.56
C THR A 284 6.41 -8.34 -0.81
N PHE A 285 7.65 -7.90 -1.02
CA PHE A 285 8.12 -7.45 -2.32
C PHE A 285 8.16 -8.63 -3.32
N THR A 286 8.69 -9.78 -2.87
CA THR A 286 8.67 -11.01 -3.68
C THR A 286 7.24 -11.42 -4.04
N HIS A 287 6.32 -11.43 -3.07
CA HIS A 287 4.92 -11.80 -3.32
C HIS A 287 4.18 -10.77 -4.17
N TYR A 288 4.51 -9.46 -4.02
CA TYR A 288 3.96 -8.42 -4.86
C TYR A 288 4.30 -8.65 -6.33
N VAL A 289 5.56 -8.86 -6.65
CA VAL A 289 5.96 -9.10 -8.05
C VAL A 289 5.42 -10.44 -8.54
N SER A 290 5.47 -11.50 -7.71
CA SER A 290 5.05 -12.82 -8.15
C SER A 290 3.56 -12.93 -8.48
N HIS A 291 2.67 -12.25 -7.73
CA HIS A 291 1.24 -12.34 -8.05
C HIS A 291 0.88 -11.59 -9.33
N LEU A 292 1.57 -10.48 -9.62
CA LEU A 292 1.38 -9.71 -10.85
C LEU A 292 2.03 -10.35 -12.08
N THR A 293 3.00 -11.23 -11.89
CA THR A 293 3.62 -12.00 -12.99
C THR A 293 3.04 -13.40 -13.04
N ILE A 294 3.46 -14.27 -12.14
CA ILE A 294 3.06 -15.70 -12.11
C ILE A 294 1.55 -15.83 -11.84
N GLY A 295 1.01 -15.05 -10.89
CA GLY A 295 -0.40 -15.14 -10.50
C GLY A 295 -1.34 -14.79 -11.65
N LEU A 296 -1.12 -13.65 -12.33
CA LEU A 296 -1.94 -13.25 -13.48
C LEU A 296 -1.85 -14.25 -14.64
N VAL A 297 -0.63 -14.73 -14.93
CA VAL A 297 -0.44 -15.74 -16.00
C VAL A 297 -1.15 -17.04 -15.66
N ILE A 298 -1.05 -17.54 -14.43
CA ILE A 298 -1.75 -18.77 -14.03
C ILE A 298 -3.28 -18.58 -14.14
N LEU A 299 -3.82 -17.44 -13.67
CA LEU A 299 -5.25 -17.19 -13.75
C LEU A 299 -5.74 -17.09 -15.20
N ALA A 300 -4.98 -16.44 -16.09
CA ALA A 300 -5.27 -16.38 -17.51
C ALA A 300 -5.30 -17.79 -18.13
N LEU A 301 -4.25 -18.60 -17.90
CA LEU A 301 -4.17 -19.97 -18.42
C LEU A 301 -5.29 -20.88 -17.91
N LEU A 302 -5.69 -20.77 -16.66
CA LEU A 302 -6.82 -21.52 -16.10
C LEU A 302 -8.16 -21.18 -16.78
N ARG A 303 -8.24 -19.99 -17.41
CA ARG A 303 -9.40 -19.57 -18.21
C ARG A 303 -9.30 -19.96 -19.68
N GLY A 304 -8.18 -20.56 -20.12
CA GLY A 304 -7.90 -20.79 -21.52
C GLY A 304 -7.55 -19.51 -22.30
N ASP A 305 -6.96 -18.54 -21.62
CA ASP A 305 -6.66 -17.19 -22.13
C ASP A 305 -5.21 -16.80 -21.85
N TYR A 306 -4.79 -15.59 -22.26
CA TYR A 306 -3.47 -15.05 -21.94
C TYR A 306 -3.60 -13.63 -21.37
N TYR A 307 -2.68 -13.23 -20.53
CA TYR A 307 -2.59 -11.87 -20.02
C TYR A 307 -1.80 -10.98 -21.00
N SER A 308 -2.46 -9.96 -21.55
CA SER A 308 -1.90 -9.07 -22.56
C SER A 308 -1.23 -7.80 -21.99
N GLY A 309 -1.26 -7.60 -20.68
CA GLY A 309 -0.85 -6.34 -20.04
C GLY A 309 -1.97 -5.32 -19.91
N GLU A 310 -3.17 -5.64 -20.37
CA GLU A 310 -4.34 -4.76 -20.29
C GLU A 310 -5.12 -4.98 -18.99
N LEU A 311 -5.68 -3.89 -18.46
CA LEU A 311 -6.57 -3.93 -17.30
C LEU A 311 -8.02 -3.95 -17.78
N GLY A 312 -8.85 -4.86 -17.27
CA GLY A 312 -10.29 -4.89 -17.55
C GLY A 312 -10.72 -5.36 -18.94
N GLY A 313 -9.82 -5.87 -19.79
CA GLY A 313 -10.14 -6.28 -21.17
C GLY A 313 -10.71 -7.70 -21.34
N GLN A 314 -10.79 -8.49 -20.29
CA GLN A 314 -11.16 -9.91 -20.35
C GLN A 314 -12.63 -10.16 -19.99
N PRO A 315 -13.28 -11.24 -20.51
CA PRO A 315 -14.61 -11.64 -20.04
C PRO A 315 -14.60 -11.79 -18.51
N PRO A 316 -15.45 -11.09 -17.76
CA PRO A 316 -15.29 -10.97 -16.31
C PRO A 316 -15.66 -12.27 -15.58
N LEU A 317 -14.83 -12.63 -14.58
CA LEU A 317 -15.10 -13.70 -13.63
C LEU A 317 -16.03 -13.21 -12.52
N GLN A 318 -16.87 -14.12 -12.02
CA GLN A 318 -17.68 -13.86 -10.83
C GLN A 318 -16.76 -13.61 -9.62
N PRO A 319 -17.13 -12.69 -8.69
CA PRO A 319 -16.30 -12.33 -7.53
C PRO A 319 -15.87 -13.52 -6.66
N VAL A 320 -16.67 -14.56 -6.57
CA VAL A 320 -16.33 -15.77 -5.81
C VAL A 320 -15.11 -16.50 -6.38
N TYR A 321 -14.93 -16.54 -7.71
CA TYR A 321 -13.77 -17.18 -8.32
C TYR A 321 -12.49 -16.36 -8.10
N ILE A 322 -12.61 -15.02 -8.13
CA ILE A 322 -11.50 -14.12 -7.76
C ILE A 322 -11.06 -14.39 -6.31
N LEU A 323 -12.01 -14.48 -5.39
CA LEU A 323 -11.69 -14.77 -3.99
C LEU A 323 -11.05 -16.15 -3.82
N LEU A 324 -11.62 -17.19 -4.42
CA LEU A 324 -11.08 -18.56 -4.34
C LEU A 324 -9.65 -18.63 -4.90
N PHE A 325 -9.40 -17.99 -6.04
CA PHE A 325 -8.06 -17.95 -6.62
C PHE A 325 -7.10 -17.17 -5.72
N SER A 326 -7.51 -16.01 -5.20
CA SER A 326 -6.68 -15.19 -4.30
C SER A 326 -6.30 -15.96 -3.02
N VAL A 327 -7.26 -16.68 -2.43
CA VAL A 327 -7.01 -17.53 -1.25
C VAL A 327 -6.06 -18.67 -1.61
N GLY A 328 -6.27 -19.37 -2.71
CA GLY A 328 -5.40 -20.46 -3.18
C GLY A 328 -3.98 -19.96 -3.43
N TYR A 329 -3.83 -18.85 -4.12
CA TYR A 329 -2.53 -18.22 -4.38
C TYR A 329 -1.83 -17.77 -3.08
N PHE A 330 -2.60 -17.25 -2.12
CA PHE A 330 -2.05 -16.87 -0.81
C PHE A 330 -1.56 -18.08 -0.01
N ILE A 331 -2.29 -19.19 -0.04
CA ILE A 331 -1.86 -20.46 0.57
C ILE A 331 -0.54 -20.92 -0.06
N ILE A 332 -0.42 -20.89 -1.39
CA ILE A 332 0.84 -21.21 -2.09
C ILE A 332 1.96 -20.27 -1.64
N SER A 333 1.69 -18.97 -1.50
CA SER A 333 2.64 -17.97 -1.02
C SER A 333 3.12 -18.25 0.41
N ILE A 334 2.24 -18.75 1.29
CA ILE A 334 2.60 -19.18 2.65
C ILE A 334 3.57 -20.38 2.59
N TYR A 335 3.23 -21.42 1.82
CA TYR A 335 4.10 -22.58 1.67
C TYR A 335 5.46 -22.21 1.09
N PHE A 336 5.49 -21.39 0.03
CA PHE A 336 6.73 -20.86 -0.51
C PHE A 336 7.57 -20.17 0.57
N SER A 337 6.95 -19.28 1.37
CA SER A 337 7.64 -18.56 2.43
C SER A 337 8.20 -19.47 3.53
N ILE A 338 7.48 -20.54 3.87
CA ILE A 338 7.94 -21.56 4.83
C ILE A 338 9.18 -22.28 4.29
N PHE A 339 9.10 -22.80 3.07
CA PHE A 339 10.20 -23.56 2.47
C PHE A 339 11.43 -22.70 2.21
N TRP A 340 11.23 -21.50 1.64
CA TRP A 340 12.31 -20.55 1.38
C TRP A 340 13.02 -20.11 2.66
N SER A 341 12.27 -19.85 3.72
CA SER A 341 12.81 -19.41 5.02
C SER A 341 13.65 -20.46 5.74
N LYS A 342 13.65 -21.74 5.32
CA LYS A 342 14.55 -22.76 5.84
C LYS A 342 16.01 -22.52 5.42
N LYS A 343 16.24 -21.90 4.26
CA LYS A 343 17.57 -21.63 3.71
C LYS A 343 17.96 -20.16 3.75
N PHE A 344 17.01 -19.26 3.64
CA PHE A 344 17.23 -17.82 3.48
C PHE A 344 16.43 -17.03 4.50
N LYS A 345 17.00 -15.93 5.01
CA LYS A 345 16.35 -15.07 6.01
C LYS A 345 15.35 -14.07 5.40
N GLN A 346 15.31 -13.91 4.09
CA GLN A 346 14.55 -12.92 3.35
C GLN A 346 14.09 -13.49 2.02
N GLY A 347 13.05 -12.91 1.41
CA GLY A 347 12.60 -13.30 0.08
C GLY A 347 13.63 -13.01 -1.02
N PRO A 348 13.51 -13.65 -2.19
CA PRO A 348 14.45 -13.46 -3.31
C PRO A 348 14.66 -12.00 -3.70
N LEU A 349 13.59 -11.24 -3.91
CA LEU A 349 13.68 -9.84 -4.33
C LEU A 349 14.12 -8.91 -3.20
N GLU A 350 13.76 -9.20 -1.95
CA GLU A 350 14.28 -8.51 -0.79
C GLU A 350 15.80 -8.70 -0.64
N MET A 351 16.32 -9.89 -0.93
CA MET A 351 17.75 -10.17 -0.94
C MET A 351 18.47 -9.40 -2.06
N LEU A 352 17.89 -9.39 -3.27
CA LEU A 352 18.44 -8.63 -4.40
C LEU A 352 18.53 -7.14 -4.07
N MET A 353 17.42 -6.55 -3.61
CA MET A 353 17.38 -5.14 -3.20
C MET A 353 18.44 -4.81 -2.15
N ARG A 354 18.62 -5.68 -1.15
CA ARG A 354 19.62 -5.46 -0.09
C ARG A 354 21.05 -5.60 -0.61
N LYS A 355 21.32 -6.53 -1.52
CA LYS A 355 22.65 -6.70 -2.12
C LYS A 355 23.09 -5.44 -2.87
N ILE A 356 22.14 -4.76 -3.52
CA ILE A 356 22.40 -3.52 -4.27
C ILE A 356 22.50 -2.31 -3.34
N SER A 357 21.79 -2.31 -2.20
CA SER A 357 21.68 -1.15 -1.31
C SER A 357 22.67 -1.12 -0.15
N ASN A 358 23.38 -2.18 0.10
CA ASN A 358 24.46 -2.24 1.10
C ASN A 358 25.80 -2.01 0.42
#